data_9ca372ee8cdd029da0081038e8f71abd
#
_entry.id   9ca372ee8cdd029da0081038e8f71abd
#
_cell.length_a   1.000
_cell.length_b   1.000
_cell.length_c   1.000
_cell.angle_alpha   90.00
_cell.angle_beta   90.00
_cell.angle_gamma   90.00
#
_symmetry.space_group_name_H-M   'P 1'
#
loop_
_entity.id
_entity.type
_entity.pdbx_description
1 polymer ?
#
loop_
_entity_poly.entity_id
_entity_poly.type
_entity_poly.pdbx_seq_one_letter_code
_entity_poly.pdbx_strand_id
1 'polypeptide(L)'
;MKFYFDCGLPRSGSTLLTALLNQNPEIHAGTLSPVMELMYYTNEILHKEQAQAFPKPKVFQEIVTNNIINYYSDVKNEVVVDKCRAWPAHIDLLKRYVTNNPKLICTVRHPLDILASFITLFHKDNTYNFIDRAMTEQKIPITDDNRCHYMMNPGGIVWESMNALATA
;
A
#
# COMPACT_ATOMS: atom_id res chain seq x y z
N MET A 1 9.43 4.59 19.19
CA MET A 1 9.32 4.46 17.72
C MET A 1 8.14 5.30 17.25
N LYS A 2 8.29 6.09 16.20
CA LYS A 2 7.25 6.91 15.57
C LYS A 2 6.99 6.37 14.17
N PHE A 3 5.72 6.16 13.82
CA PHE A 3 5.33 5.67 12.49
C PHE A 3 4.87 6.80 11.59
N TYR A 4 5.38 6.79 10.36
CA TYR A 4 4.93 7.57 9.21
C TYR A 4 4.59 6.60 8.09
N PHE A 5 3.77 7.02 7.13
CA PHE A 5 3.23 6.13 6.10
C PHE A 5 3.52 6.72 4.72
N ASP A 6 4.33 6.01 3.91
CA ASP A 6 4.57 6.37 2.51
C ASP A 6 3.54 5.66 1.63
N CYS A 7 2.86 6.45 0.83
CA CYS A 7 1.81 5.99 -0.07
C CYS A 7 1.87 6.76 -1.40
N GLY A 8 0.86 6.63 -2.21
CA GLY A 8 0.72 7.42 -3.43
C GLY A 8 0.56 6.58 -4.69
N LEU A 9 0.73 7.25 -5.83
CA LEU A 9 0.51 6.62 -7.12
C LEU A 9 1.63 5.65 -7.48
N PRO A 10 1.34 4.58 -8.23
CA PRO A 10 2.38 3.71 -8.74
C PRO A 10 3.31 4.50 -9.68
N ARG A 11 4.58 4.10 -9.75
CA ARG A 11 5.59 4.75 -10.61
C ARG A 11 5.81 6.25 -10.35
N SER A 12 5.42 6.76 -9.19
CA SER A 12 5.57 8.16 -8.80
C SER A 12 6.88 8.49 -8.07
N GLY A 13 7.78 7.52 -7.91
CA GLY A 13 9.09 7.75 -7.29
C GLY A 13 9.18 7.37 -5.80
N SER A 14 8.16 6.72 -5.23
CA SER A 14 8.16 6.33 -3.81
C SER A 14 9.36 5.44 -3.41
N THR A 15 9.86 4.58 -4.30
CA THR A 15 11.08 3.79 -4.04
C THR A 15 12.33 4.67 -3.94
N LEU A 16 12.43 5.73 -4.74
CA LEU A 16 13.50 6.71 -4.63
C LEU A 16 13.38 7.49 -3.31
N LEU A 17 12.16 7.89 -2.95
CA LEU A 17 11.90 8.56 -1.67
C LEU A 17 12.38 7.71 -0.48
N THR A 18 12.02 6.43 -0.42
CA THR A 18 12.46 5.54 0.67
C THR A 18 13.98 5.37 0.69
N ALA A 19 14.64 5.29 -0.47
CA ALA A 19 16.10 5.23 -0.54
C ALA A 19 16.78 6.52 -0.05
N LEU A 20 16.19 7.69 -0.30
CA LEU A 20 16.67 8.97 0.22
C LEU A 20 16.44 9.08 1.73
N LEU A 21 15.28 8.68 2.23
CA LEU A 21 15.00 8.70 3.67
C LEU A 21 15.95 7.79 4.47
N ASN A 22 16.30 6.63 3.94
CA ASN A 22 17.25 5.70 4.55
C ASN A 22 18.69 6.23 4.63
N GLN A 23 19.02 7.36 4.00
CA GLN A 23 20.32 8.00 4.19
C GLN A 23 20.42 8.68 5.57
N ASN A 24 19.28 8.94 6.21
CA ASN A 24 19.27 9.41 7.60
C ASN A 24 19.30 8.19 8.56
N PRO A 25 20.33 8.07 9.42
CA PRO A 25 20.46 6.91 10.32
C PRO A 25 19.34 6.81 11.38
N GLU A 26 18.56 7.86 11.59
CA GLU A 26 17.43 7.85 12.52
C GLU A 26 16.14 7.31 11.89
N ILE A 27 16.11 7.15 10.56
CA ILE A 27 14.93 6.74 9.81
C ILE A 27 15.13 5.34 9.21
N HIS A 28 14.16 4.48 9.42
CA HIS A 28 13.99 3.24 8.66
C HIS A 28 12.85 3.44 7.67
N ALA A 29 13.12 3.31 6.38
CA ALA A 29 12.10 3.38 5.33
C ALA A 29 12.13 2.12 4.46
N GLY A 30 11.10 1.29 4.55
CA GLY A 30 10.95 0.06 3.79
C GLY A 30 10.54 0.31 2.33
N THR A 31 10.89 -0.61 1.43
CA THR A 31 10.48 -0.53 0.02
C THR A 31 9.03 -0.94 -0.21
N LEU A 32 8.53 -1.84 0.60
CA LEU A 32 7.14 -2.33 0.66
C LEU A 32 7.00 -3.16 1.93
N SER A 33 5.85 -3.07 2.60
CA SER A 33 5.53 -3.91 3.75
C SER A 33 4.16 -4.59 3.59
N PRO A 34 3.93 -5.76 4.20
CA PRO A 34 2.62 -6.39 4.30
C PRO A 34 1.78 -5.86 5.47
N VAL A 35 2.26 -4.87 6.21
CA VAL A 35 1.66 -4.42 7.49
C VAL A 35 0.21 -4.01 7.32
N MET A 36 -0.10 -3.25 6.26
CA MET A 36 -1.47 -2.84 6.00
C MET A 36 -2.41 -4.05 5.84
N GLU A 37 -2.00 -5.02 5.03
CA GLU A 37 -2.80 -6.24 4.79
C GLU A 37 -2.95 -7.06 6.08
N LEU A 38 -1.88 -7.23 6.85
CA LEU A 38 -1.91 -7.93 8.13
C LEU A 38 -2.89 -7.25 9.10
N MET A 39 -2.84 -5.94 9.23
CA MET A 39 -3.76 -5.19 10.09
C MET A 39 -5.20 -5.27 9.59
N TYR A 40 -5.41 -5.12 8.28
CA TYR A 40 -6.74 -5.17 7.67
C TYR A 40 -7.40 -6.53 7.87
N TYR A 41 -6.76 -7.63 7.47
CA TYR A 41 -7.34 -8.95 7.59
C TYR A 41 -7.49 -9.38 9.05
N THR A 42 -6.58 -8.99 9.94
CA THR A 42 -6.73 -9.21 11.38
C THR A 42 -7.98 -8.51 11.89
N ASN A 43 -8.19 -7.24 11.54
CA ASN A 43 -9.38 -6.49 11.90
C ASN A 43 -10.66 -7.14 11.35
N GLU A 44 -10.66 -7.55 10.07
CA GLU A 44 -11.81 -8.24 9.46
C GLU A 44 -12.18 -9.54 10.18
N ILE A 45 -11.18 -10.35 10.55
CA ILE A 45 -11.41 -11.60 11.29
C ILE A 45 -12.05 -11.31 12.66
N LEU A 46 -11.58 -10.28 13.34
CA LEU A 46 -12.09 -9.91 14.67
C LEU A 46 -13.52 -9.32 14.64
N HIS A 47 -14.02 -8.94 13.46
CA HIS A 47 -15.41 -8.49 13.27
C HIS A 47 -16.37 -9.61 12.83
N LYS A 48 -15.89 -10.85 12.60
CA LYS A 48 -16.75 -11.99 12.28
C LYS A 48 -17.51 -12.51 13.50
N GLU A 49 -18.63 -13.18 13.26
CA GLU A 49 -19.55 -13.71 14.29
C GLU A 49 -18.83 -14.48 15.40
N GLN A 50 -17.89 -15.35 15.05
CA GLN A 50 -17.15 -16.15 16.02
C GLN A 50 -16.37 -15.30 17.04
N ALA A 51 -15.72 -14.25 16.59
CA ALA A 51 -15.01 -13.32 17.46
C ALA A 51 -15.98 -12.44 18.26
N GLN A 52 -17.09 -12.06 17.67
CA GLN A 52 -18.12 -11.22 18.29
C GLN A 52 -19.00 -11.99 19.30
N ALA A 53 -19.05 -13.32 19.24
CA ALA A 53 -19.73 -14.15 20.25
C ALA A 53 -19.08 -14.02 21.64
N PHE A 54 -17.76 -13.75 21.70
CA PHE A 54 -17.00 -13.54 22.94
C PHE A 54 -16.11 -12.29 22.82
N PRO A 55 -16.70 -11.08 22.81
CA PRO A 55 -15.98 -9.87 22.49
C PRO A 55 -14.96 -9.50 23.59
N LYS A 56 -13.74 -9.21 23.17
CA LYS A 56 -12.65 -8.73 24.02
C LYS A 56 -12.04 -7.45 23.41
N PRO A 57 -12.74 -6.30 23.45
CA PRO A 57 -12.36 -5.11 22.65
C PRO A 57 -10.92 -4.64 22.86
N LYS A 58 -10.43 -4.63 24.11
CA LYS A 58 -9.04 -4.25 24.42
C LYS A 58 -8.02 -5.22 23.81
N VAL A 59 -8.27 -6.52 23.95
CA VAL A 59 -7.40 -7.56 23.38
C VAL A 59 -7.44 -7.50 21.86
N PHE A 60 -8.59 -7.27 21.25
CA PHE A 60 -8.73 -7.13 19.81
C PHE A 60 -7.95 -5.91 19.29
N GLN A 61 -8.03 -4.79 19.99
CA GLN A 61 -7.23 -3.60 19.67
C GLN A 61 -5.73 -3.92 19.73
N GLU A 62 -5.27 -4.57 20.79
CA GLU A 62 -3.86 -4.96 20.95
C GLU A 62 -3.40 -5.91 19.84
N ILE A 63 -4.21 -6.90 19.46
CA ILE A 63 -3.88 -7.86 18.40
C ILE A 63 -3.65 -7.11 17.06
N VAL A 64 -4.54 -6.18 16.68
CA VAL A 64 -4.37 -5.43 15.44
C VAL A 64 -3.16 -4.49 15.51
N THR A 65 -3.00 -3.76 16.63
CA THR A 65 -1.87 -2.85 16.84
C THR A 65 -0.53 -3.59 16.80
N ASN A 66 -0.48 -4.79 17.38
CA ASN A 66 0.75 -5.59 17.43
C ASN A 66 1.21 -6.09 16.06
N ASN A 67 0.39 -6.08 15.01
CA ASN A 67 0.88 -6.39 13.66
C ASN A 67 2.00 -5.42 13.23
N ILE A 68 1.81 -4.12 13.39
CA ILE A 68 2.84 -3.14 13.02
C ILE A 68 4.00 -3.13 14.02
N ILE A 69 3.75 -3.24 15.31
CA ILE A 69 4.78 -3.23 16.35
C ILE A 69 5.71 -4.44 16.21
N ASN A 70 5.15 -5.63 16.04
CA ASN A 70 5.93 -6.86 15.91
C ASN A 70 6.67 -6.94 14.58
N TYR A 71 6.08 -6.44 13.50
CA TYR A 71 6.73 -6.41 12.18
C TYR A 71 8.02 -5.59 12.19
N TYR A 72 8.05 -4.50 12.98
CA TYR A 72 9.22 -3.62 13.11
C TYR A 72 9.97 -3.81 14.44
N SER A 73 9.80 -4.95 15.13
CA SER A 73 10.41 -5.18 16.44
C SER A 73 11.93 -5.25 16.45
N ASP A 74 12.54 -5.60 15.33
CA ASP A 74 13.99 -5.65 15.12
C ASP A 74 14.60 -4.30 14.69
N VAL A 75 13.77 -3.33 14.30
CA VAL A 75 14.18 -2.00 13.87
C VAL A 75 14.49 -1.12 15.09
N LYS A 76 15.70 -0.57 15.13
CA LYS A 76 16.18 0.27 16.25
C LYS A 76 16.02 1.76 16.02
N ASN A 77 15.62 2.16 14.82
CA ASN A 77 15.47 3.56 14.43
C ASN A 77 14.32 4.23 15.22
N GLU A 78 14.44 5.52 15.52
CA GLU A 78 13.38 6.28 16.18
C GLU A 78 12.14 6.43 15.30
N VAL A 79 12.37 6.59 14.01
CA VAL A 79 11.34 6.82 12.99
C VAL A 79 11.27 5.63 12.04
N VAL A 80 10.06 5.13 11.83
CA VAL A 80 9.75 4.12 10.81
C VAL A 80 8.79 4.71 9.79
N VAL A 81 9.16 4.61 8.52
CA VAL A 81 8.29 4.97 7.39
C VAL A 81 7.82 3.67 6.73
N ASP A 82 6.60 3.27 7.04
CA ASP A 82 5.96 2.11 6.43
C ASP A 82 5.41 2.47 5.06
N LYS A 83 5.72 1.66 4.05
CA LYS A 83 5.30 1.92 2.68
C LYS A 83 4.25 0.93 2.22
N CYS A 84 3.04 1.44 1.98
CA CYS A 84 1.99 0.73 1.28
C CYS A 84 1.08 1.72 0.53
N ARG A 85 0.83 1.48 -0.75
CA ARG A 85 -0.04 2.34 -1.58
C ARG A 85 -1.49 2.40 -1.08
N ALA A 86 -1.93 1.36 -0.38
CA ALA A 86 -3.31 1.25 0.09
C ALA A 86 -3.57 2.03 1.39
N TRP A 87 -2.56 2.60 2.06
CA TRP A 87 -2.77 3.36 3.29
C TRP A 87 -3.84 4.46 3.19
N PRO A 88 -3.97 5.22 2.09
CA PRO A 88 -5.03 6.23 1.99
C PRO A 88 -6.43 5.65 2.10
N ALA A 89 -6.69 4.48 1.52
CA ALA A 89 -7.97 3.79 1.64
C ALA A 89 -8.22 3.20 3.04
N HIS A 90 -7.20 3.12 3.89
CA HIS A 90 -7.25 2.51 5.23
C HIS A 90 -6.82 3.49 6.34
N ILE A 91 -7.03 4.79 6.14
CA ILE A 91 -6.67 5.83 7.11
C ILE A 91 -7.38 5.61 8.47
N ASP A 92 -8.61 5.12 8.45
CA ASP A 92 -9.37 4.84 9.66
C ASP A 92 -8.79 3.67 10.47
N LEU A 93 -8.16 2.71 9.80
CA LEU A 93 -7.40 1.64 10.45
C LEU A 93 -6.22 2.24 11.23
N LEU A 94 -5.48 3.17 10.61
CA LEU A 94 -4.38 3.88 11.27
C LEU A 94 -4.86 4.73 12.44
N LYS A 95 -5.94 5.50 12.27
CA LYS A 95 -6.53 6.32 13.33
C LYS A 95 -6.99 5.48 14.51
N ARG A 96 -7.54 4.32 14.25
CA ARG A 96 -8.09 3.44 15.28
C ARG A 96 -7.01 2.68 16.05
N TYR A 97 -5.96 2.21 15.38
CA TYR A 97 -5.04 1.23 15.95
C TYR A 97 -3.59 1.72 16.13
N VAL A 98 -3.20 2.80 15.48
CA VAL A 98 -1.80 3.26 15.53
C VAL A 98 -1.68 4.64 16.15
N THR A 99 -2.39 5.64 15.63
CA THR A 99 -2.32 7.03 16.10
C THR A 99 -3.53 7.83 15.65
N ASN A 100 -4.04 8.70 16.51
CA ASN A 100 -5.17 9.59 16.17
C ASN A 100 -4.86 10.59 15.05
N ASN A 101 -3.58 10.82 14.74
CA ASN A 101 -3.15 11.76 13.71
C ASN A 101 -2.06 11.12 12.82
N PRO A 102 -2.41 10.15 11.97
CA PRO A 102 -1.47 9.51 11.09
C PRO A 102 -0.86 10.52 10.11
N LYS A 103 0.45 10.43 9.90
CA LYS A 103 1.19 11.27 8.98
C LYS A 103 1.50 10.46 7.72
N LEU A 104 0.90 10.86 6.61
CA LEU A 104 1.08 10.23 5.31
C LEU A 104 1.93 11.12 4.41
N ILE A 105 2.86 10.50 3.70
CA ILE A 105 3.63 11.12 2.61
C ILE A 105 3.12 10.50 1.32
N CYS A 106 2.54 11.33 0.44
CA CYS A 106 1.94 10.85 -0.81
C CYS A 106 2.79 11.28 -2.00
N THR A 107 3.39 10.32 -2.68
CA THR A 107 4.07 10.58 -3.94
C THR A 107 3.07 10.58 -5.09
N VAL A 108 3.06 11.65 -5.88
CA VAL A 108 2.14 11.82 -7.02
C VAL A 108 2.90 12.04 -8.33
N ARG A 109 2.29 11.65 -9.43
CA ARG A 109 2.81 11.83 -10.79
C ARG A 109 1.64 11.93 -11.75
N HIS A 110 1.84 12.62 -12.87
CA HIS A 110 0.80 12.72 -13.91
C HIS A 110 0.42 11.32 -14.43
N PRO A 111 -0.88 10.97 -14.55
CA PRO A 111 -1.31 9.63 -14.93
C PRO A 111 -0.73 9.14 -16.27
N LEU A 112 -0.62 10.00 -17.28
CA LEU A 112 0.00 9.63 -18.57
C LEU A 112 1.47 9.22 -18.40
N ASP A 113 2.24 9.90 -17.53
CA ASP A 113 3.63 9.54 -17.25
C ASP A 113 3.74 8.22 -16.49
N ILE A 114 2.74 7.89 -15.66
CA ILE A 114 2.65 6.61 -14.98
C ILE A 114 2.43 5.50 -16.01
N LEU A 115 1.46 5.68 -16.92
CA LEU A 115 1.18 4.72 -17.98
C LEU A 115 2.39 4.51 -18.88
N ALA A 116 3.01 5.59 -19.36
CA ALA A 116 4.22 5.52 -20.17
C ALA A 116 5.35 4.77 -19.45
N SER A 117 5.51 5.00 -18.14
CA SER A 117 6.51 4.29 -17.33
C SER A 117 6.21 2.79 -17.20
N PHE A 118 4.93 2.38 -17.10
CA PHE A 118 4.54 0.98 -17.09
C PHE A 118 4.79 0.33 -18.46
N ILE A 119 4.36 0.96 -19.54
CA ILE A 119 4.56 0.43 -20.90
C ILE A 119 6.06 0.26 -21.19
N THR A 120 6.88 1.27 -20.86
CA THR A 120 8.35 1.16 -21.00
C THR A 120 8.92 -0.02 -20.21
N LEU A 121 8.42 -0.24 -18.98
CA LEU A 121 8.86 -1.38 -18.15
C LEU A 121 8.45 -2.71 -18.79
N PHE A 122 7.22 -2.85 -19.27
CA PHE A 122 6.71 -4.07 -19.90
C PHE A 122 7.46 -4.43 -21.20
N HIS A 123 7.86 -3.42 -21.98
CA HIS A 123 8.68 -3.63 -23.17
C HIS A 123 10.14 -3.99 -22.86
N LYS A 124 10.67 -3.44 -21.75
CA LYS A 124 12.06 -3.72 -21.35
C LYS A 124 12.22 -5.10 -20.74
N ASP A 125 11.26 -5.50 -19.93
CA ASP A 125 11.24 -6.76 -19.23
C ASP A 125 10.26 -7.69 -19.97
N ASN A 126 10.80 -8.50 -20.88
CA ASN A 126 10.02 -9.39 -21.76
C ASN A 126 9.33 -10.54 -20.97
N THR A 127 9.18 -10.38 -19.65
CA THR A 127 8.50 -11.33 -18.80
C THR A 127 6.99 -11.03 -18.73
N TYR A 128 6.23 -12.10 -18.60
CA TYR A 128 4.76 -12.05 -18.44
C TYR A 128 4.39 -11.38 -17.12
N ASN A 129 4.03 -10.11 -17.17
CA ASN A 129 3.74 -9.29 -16.00
C ASN A 129 2.33 -9.51 -15.44
N PHE A 130 2.06 -8.96 -14.24
CA PHE A 130 0.79 -9.17 -13.55
C PHE A 130 -0.43 -8.56 -14.29
N ILE A 131 -0.25 -7.49 -15.05
CA ILE A 131 -1.31 -6.89 -15.89
C ILE A 131 -1.67 -7.83 -17.03
N ASP A 132 -0.67 -8.35 -17.75
CA ASP A 132 -0.88 -9.27 -18.86
C ASP A 132 -1.54 -10.58 -18.39
N ARG A 133 -1.19 -11.07 -17.20
CA ARG A 133 -1.88 -12.24 -16.59
C ARG A 133 -3.36 -11.97 -16.37
N ALA A 134 -3.66 -10.85 -15.69
CA ALA A 134 -5.04 -10.48 -15.39
C ALA A 134 -5.87 -10.23 -16.67
N MET A 135 -5.27 -9.60 -17.69
CA MET A 135 -5.91 -9.42 -19.00
C MET A 135 -6.17 -10.74 -19.71
N THR A 136 -5.22 -11.68 -19.66
CA THR A 136 -5.36 -13.02 -20.26
C THR A 136 -6.50 -13.80 -19.62
N GLU A 137 -6.60 -13.78 -18.29
CA GLU A 137 -7.71 -14.41 -17.54
C GLU A 137 -9.07 -13.85 -17.95
N GLN A 138 -9.12 -12.56 -18.29
CA GLN A 138 -10.34 -11.89 -18.77
C GLN A 138 -10.50 -11.93 -20.29
N LYS A 139 -9.62 -12.64 -21.03
CA LYS A 139 -9.62 -12.76 -22.50
C LYS A 139 -9.49 -11.41 -23.21
N ILE A 140 -8.78 -10.46 -22.62
CA ILE A 140 -8.48 -9.14 -23.20
C ILE A 140 -7.19 -9.26 -24.02
N PRO A 141 -7.16 -8.84 -25.29
CA PRO A 141 -5.93 -8.86 -26.12
C PRO A 141 -4.83 -8.02 -25.51
N ILE A 142 -3.59 -8.55 -25.49
CA ILE A 142 -2.42 -7.87 -24.93
C ILE A 142 -1.88 -6.87 -25.95
N THR A 143 -2.33 -5.63 -25.83
CA THR A 143 -1.84 -4.45 -26.56
C THR A 143 -1.54 -3.34 -25.56
N ASP A 144 -0.72 -2.37 -25.92
CA ASP A 144 -0.41 -1.24 -25.01
C ASP A 144 -1.65 -0.41 -24.71
N ASP A 145 -2.52 -0.23 -25.69
CA ASP A 145 -3.80 0.46 -25.51
C ASP A 145 -4.69 -0.26 -24.47
N ASN A 146 -4.87 -1.55 -24.62
CA ASN A 146 -5.64 -2.35 -23.65
C ASN A 146 -4.97 -2.39 -22.27
N ARG A 147 -3.64 -2.41 -22.17
CA ARG A 147 -2.92 -2.30 -20.89
C ARG A 147 -3.22 -0.97 -20.21
N CYS A 148 -3.17 0.14 -20.97
CA CYS A 148 -3.51 1.47 -20.44
C CYS A 148 -4.95 1.55 -19.97
N HIS A 149 -5.90 1.08 -20.76
CA HIS A 149 -7.31 1.02 -20.38
C HIS A 149 -7.52 0.15 -19.14
N TYR A 150 -6.91 -1.04 -19.09
CA TYR A 150 -7.01 -1.93 -17.94
C TYR A 150 -6.51 -1.30 -16.64
N MET A 151 -5.38 -0.59 -16.69
CA MET A 151 -4.82 0.10 -15.52
C MET A 151 -5.64 1.30 -15.05
N MET A 152 -6.37 1.95 -15.97
CA MET A 152 -7.17 3.17 -15.68
C MET A 152 -8.64 2.90 -15.42
N ASN A 153 -9.15 1.69 -15.65
CA ASN A 153 -10.53 1.33 -15.34
C ASN A 153 -10.70 0.96 -13.85
N PRO A 154 -11.92 1.01 -13.29
CA PRO A 154 -12.21 0.52 -11.94
C PRO A 154 -11.65 -0.89 -11.72
N GLY A 155 -10.92 -1.08 -10.63
CA GLY A 155 -10.14 -2.29 -10.35
C GLY A 155 -8.71 -2.27 -10.89
N GLY A 156 -8.37 -1.34 -11.78
CA GLY A 156 -7.01 -1.17 -12.29
C GLY A 156 -6.09 -0.43 -11.32
N ILE A 157 -4.81 -0.79 -11.32
CA ILE A 157 -3.84 -0.32 -10.31
C ILE A 157 -3.68 1.20 -10.24
N VAL A 158 -3.80 1.91 -11.36
CA VAL A 158 -3.69 3.38 -11.39
C VAL A 158 -4.98 3.99 -10.87
N TRP A 159 -6.12 3.51 -11.36
CA TRP A 159 -7.43 3.99 -10.93
C TRP A 159 -7.64 3.80 -9.42
N GLU A 160 -7.39 2.60 -8.89
CA GLU A 160 -7.54 2.30 -7.46
C GLU A 160 -6.66 3.19 -6.59
N SER A 161 -5.41 3.43 -7.02
CA SER A 161 -4.50 4.30 -6.27
C SER A 161 -4.95 5.77 -6.31
N MET A 162 -5.48 6.26 -7.43
CA MET A 162 -6.04 7.61 -7.53
C MET A 162 -7.30 7.76 -6.70
N ASN A 163 -8.21 6.78 -6.76
CA ASN A 163 -9.45 6.78 -5.99
C ASN A 163 -9.17 6.76 -4.48
N ALA A 164 -8.24 5.94 -4.03
CA ALA A 164 -7.83 5.88 -2.63
C ALA A 164 -7.29 7.24 -2.12
N LEU A 165 -6.51 7.96 -2.94
CA LEU A 165 -6.02 9.29 -2.58
C LEU A 165 -7.13 10.37 -2.60
N ALA A 166 -8.10 10.26 -3.48
CA ALA A 166 -9.18 11.23 -3.60
C ALA A 166 -10.23 11.10 -2.48
N THR A 167 -10.30 9.94 -1.83
CA THR A 167 -11.30 9.63 -0.79
C THR A 167 -10.73 9.60 0.64
N ALA A 168 -9.43 9.85 0.82
CA ALA A 168 -8.68 9.78 2.08
C ALA A 168 -8.97 10.91 3.08
#